data_7a6bcfb7c10849a90012cbb8095fff29
#
_entry.id   7a6bcfb7c10849a90012cbb8095fff29
#
_cell.length_a   1.000
_cell.length_b   1.000
_cell.length_c   1.000
_cell.angle_alpha   90.00
_cell.angle_beta   90.00
_cell.angle_gamma   90.00
#
_symmetry.space_group_name_H-M   'P 1'
#
loop_
_entity.id
_entity.type
_entity.pdbx_description
1 polymer ?
#
loop_
_entity_poly.entity_id
_entity_poly.type
_entity_poly.pdbx_seq_one_letter_code
_entity_poly.pdbx_strand_id
1 'polypeptide(L)'
;MKRQLPSIRLAIKTSLNGVCLALVSLCALSCWLEDRITNGSESMFLFWAHVFSVFPGQLGVFLRRAYYRLTLDRCASNFYIGFGALFTHRCALVEKDTYIGPYALVGSAHLGEGCLIGSRASLLSGTEQHALDEQGRWGPCDKARLRQIKIGDYAWIGEGAIVMANIGAGTMVAAGAVVEQDARAGILVAGNPSRFVRKLREEPQTQS
;
A
#
# COMPACT_ATOMS: atom_id res chain seq x y z
N MET A 1 21.15 -35.34 -1.35
CA MET A 1 20.13 -35.43 -0.28
C MET A 1 19.70 -34.02 0.17
N LYS A 2 18.99 -33.22 -0.68
CA LYS A 2 18.56 -31.83 -0.38
C LYS A 2 17.10 -31.50 -0.81
N ARG A 3 16.19 -32.47 -0.85
CA ARG A 3 14.82 -32.29 -1.42
C ARG A 3 13.67 -32.19 -0.40
N GLN A 4 13.88 -32.16 0.92
CA GLN A 4 12.79 -32.11 1.91
C GLN A 4 12.55 -30.73 2.55
N LEU A 5 13.38 -29.73 2.31
CA LEU A 5 13.24 -28.42 2.93
C LEU A 5 12.07 -27.55 2.44
N PRO A 6 11.58 -27.62 1.19
CA PRO A 6 10.48 -26.76 0.75
C PRO A 6 9.14 -27.08 1.40
N SER A 7 8.84 -28.36 1.67
CA SER A 7 7.56 -28.76 2.26
C SER A 7 7.42 -28.34 3.74
N ILE A 8 8.48 -28.48 4.52
CA ILE A 8 8.50 -28.07 5.94
C ILE A 8 8.37 -26.55 6.09
N ARG A 9 9.10 -25.79 5.30
CA ARG A 9 9.00 -24.32 5.29
C ARG A 9 7.60 -23.84 4.91
N LEU A 10 6.98 -24.49 3.93
CA LEU A 10 5.63 -24.17 3.50
C LEU A 10 4.61 -24.48 4.61
N ALA A 11 4.73 -25.65 5.26
CA ALA A 11 3.86 -26.04 6.36
C ALA A 11 3.98 -25.07 7.54
N ILE A 12 5.21 -24.70 7.95
CA ILE A 12 5.46 -23.71 9.01
C ILE A 12 4.83 -22.36 8.64
N LYS A 13 5.04 -21.89 7.40
CA LYS A 13 4.45 -20.62 6.93
C LYS A 13 2.92 -20.65 6.97
N THR A 14 2.32 -21.77 6.57
CA THR A 14 0.85 -21.93 6.56
C THR A 14 0.30 -21.94 7.98
N SER A 15 0.91 -22.73 8.90
CA SER A 15 0.52 -22.77 10.31
C SER A 15 0.64 -21.41 10.99
N LEU A 16 1.76 -20.71 10.77
CA LEU A 16 1.99 -19.39 11.33
C LEU A 16 0.98 -18.37 10.80
N ASN A 17 0.63 -18.42 9.51
CA ASN A 17 -0.43 -17.60 8.95
C ASN A 17 -1.79 -17.88 9.62
N GLY A 18 -2.15 -19.15 9.84
CA GLY A 18 -3.39 -19.54 10.51
C GLY A 18 -3.46 -19.01 11.94
N VAL A 19 -2.38 -19.17 12.70
CA VAL A 19 -2.29 -18.64 14.07
C VAL A 19 -2.41 -17.11 14.10
N CYS A 20 -1.68 -16.41 13.22
CA CYS A 20 -1.78 -14.95 13.15
C CYS A 20 -3.19 -14.49 12.76
N LEU A 21 -3.86 -15.16 11.81
CA LEU A 21 -5.24 -14.85 11.45
C LEU A 21 -6.19 -15.02 12.64
N ALA A 22 -6.06 -16.11 13.41
CA ALA A 22 -6.87 -16.33 14.61
C ALA A 22 -6.63 -15.24 15.68
N LEU A 23 -5.37 -14.87 15.91
CA LEU A 23 -5.01 -13.83 16.88
C LEU A 23 -5.58 -12.45 16.50
N VAL A 24 -5.53 -12.07 15.23
CA VAL A 24 -6.01 -10.75 14.79
C VAL A 24 -7.50 -10.69 14.49
N SER A 25 -8.21 -11.83 14.48
CA SER A 25 -9.65 -11.87 14.17
C SER A 25 -10.51 -11.06 15.13
N LEU A 26 -10.17 -11.06 16.42
CA LEU A 26 -10.88 -10.23 17.43
C LEU A 26 -10.64 -8.74 17.18
N CYS A 27 -9.44 -8.36 16.76
CA CYS A 27 -9.11 -6.98 16.41
C CYS A 27 -9.88 -6.55 15.14
N ALA A 28 -9.95 -7.41 14.14
CA ALA A 28 -10.72 -7.16 12.93
C ALA A 28 -12.23 -7.08 13.23
N LEU A 29 -12.74 -7.92 14.13
CA LEU A 29 -14.13 -7.86 14.59
C LEU A 29 -14.45 -6.51 15.25
N SER A 30 -13.56 -5.97 16.08
CA SER A 30 -13.76 -4.64 16.69
C SER A 30 -13.85 -3.53 15.61
N CYS A 31 -13.04 -3.61 14.55
CA CYS A 31 -13.13 -2.68 13.42
C CYS A 31 -14.48 -2.79 12.68
N TRP A 32 -14.96 -4.02 12.48
CA TRP A 32 -16.24 -4.25 11.83
C TRP A 32 -17.42 -3.77 12.68
N LEU A 33 -17.38 -3.99 14.01
CA LEU A 33 -18.39 -3.49 14.93
C LEU A 33 -18.42 -1.96 14.97
N GLU A 34 -17.26 -1.31 15.03
CA GLU A 34 -17.16 0.15 14.95
C GLU A 34 -17.83 0.68 13.69
N ASP A 35 -17.50 0.12 12.53
CA ASP A 35 -18.06 0.53 11.24
C ASP A 35 -19.60 0.47 11.23
N ARG A 36 -20.18 -0.59 11.83
CA ARG A 36 -21.63 -0.77 11.95
C ARG A 36 -22.31 0.22 12.91
N ILE A 37 -21.62 0.61 13.98
CA ILE A 37 -22.18 1.48 15.03
C ILE A 37 -21.99 2.96 14.69
N THR A 38 -20.85 3.32 14.08
CA THR A 38 -20.41 4.71 13.91
C THR A 38 -20.55 5.24 12.50
N ASN A 39 -21.17 4.48 11.60
CA ASN A 39 -21.39 4.84 10.20
C ASN A 39 -20.09 5.23 9.45
N GLY A 40 -19.07 4.37 9.56
CA GLY A 40 -17.84 4.48 8.77
C GLY A 40 -16.63 5.12 9.49
N SER A 41 -16.62 5.15 10.83
CA SER A 41 -15.37 5.46 11.56
C SER A 41 -14.28 4.42 11.27
N GLU A 42 -13.04 4.86 11.25
CA GLU A 42 -11.85 4.02 11.07
C GLU A 42 -10.90 4.09 12.27
N SER A 43 -11.40 4.50 13.46
CA SER A 43 -10.55 4.69 14.63
C SER A 43 -9.98 3.38 15.15
N MET A 44 -10.78 2.31 15.24
CA MET A 44 -10.31 0.97 15.62
C MET A 44 -9.38 0.39 14.55
N PHE A 45 -9.69 0.63 13.27
CA PHE A 45 -8.80 0.23 12.18
C PHE A 45 -7.42 0.87 12.34
N LEU A 46 -7.35 2.18 12.52
CA LEU A 46 -6.09 2.90 12.70
C LEU A 46 -5.37 2.49 14.00
N PHE A 47 -6.11 2.32 15.10
CA PHE A 47 -5.52 1.86 16.37
C PHE A 47 -4.76 0.54 16.19
N TRP A 48 -5.41 -0.48 15.62
CA TRP A 48 -4.77 -1.77 15.41
C TRP A 48 -3.70 -1.73 14.32
N ALA A 49 -3.88 -0.91 13.27
CA ALA A 49 -2.84 -0.69 12.27
C ALA A 49 -1.55 -0.17 12.92
N HIS A 50 -1.64 0.81 13.83
CA HIS A 50 -0.48 1.31 14.57
C HIS A 50 0.12 0.23 15.49
N VAL A 51 -0.70 -0.49 16.25
CA VAL A 51 -0.23 -1.58 17.12
C VAL A 51 0.55 -2.61 16.32
N PHE A 52 0.02 -3.12 15.20
CA PHE A 52 0.69 -4.13 14.40
C PHE A 52 1.89 -3.58 13.60
N SER A 53 1.91 -2.28 13.30
CA SER A 53 3.02 -1.68 12.56
C SER A 53 4.34 -1.77 13.29
N VAL A 54 4.34 -1.71 14.63
CA VAL A 54 5.54 -1.69 15.47
C VAL A 54 6.04 -3.07 15.90
N PHE A 55 5.37 -4.16 15.52
CA PHE A 55 5.89 -5.50 15.78
C PHE A 55 7.08 -5.81 14.88
N PRO A 56 8.27 -6.13 15.44
CA PRO A 56 9.48 -6.33 14.67
C PRO A 56 9.54 -7.70 13.99
N GLY A 57 10.45 -7.81 13.02
CA GLY A 57 10.85 -9.06 12.38
C GLY A 57 9.75 -9.75 11.58
N GLN A 58 9.95 -11.04 11.33
CA GLN A 58 9.03 -11.85 10.52
C GLN A 58 7.65 -12.03 11.17
N LEU A 59 7.59 -12.14 12.50
CA LEU A 59 6.32 -12.21 13.20
C LEU A 59 5.47 -10.98 12.93
N GLY A 60 6.07 -9.78 12.98
CA GLY A 60 5.38 -8.54 12.64
C GLY A 60 4.85 -8.53 11.19
N VAL A 61 5.61 -9.05 10.22
CA VAL A 61 5.14 -9.18 8.83
C VAL A 61 3.91 -10.08 8.75
N PHE A 62 3.90 -11.23 9.45
CA PHE A 62 2.75 -12.14 9.47
C PHE A 62 1.52 -11.51 10.12
N LEU A 63 1.69 -10.80 11.26
CA LEU A 63 0.59 -10.13 11.95
C LEU A 63 -0.02 -9.01 11.10
N ARG A 64 0.81 -8.11 10.54
CA ARG A 64 0.35 -7.03 9.65
C ARG A 64 -0.40 -7.58 8.44
N ARG A 65 0.18 -8.59 7.78
CA ARG A 65 -0.47 -9.23 6.63
C ARG A 65 -1.81 -9.87 7.00
N ALA A 66 -1.88 -10.60 8.13
CA ALA A 66 -3.11 -11.20 8.61
C ALA A 66 -4.17 -10.14 8.91
N TYR A 67 -3.77 -9.05 9.57
CA TYR A 67 -4.65 -7.93 9.91
C TYR A 67 -5.25 -7.28 8.66
N TYR A 68 -4.42 -6.88 7.70
CA TYR A 68 -4.90 -6.21 6.50
C TYR A 68 -5.73 -7.12 5.58
N ARG A 69 -5.48 -8.43 5.59
CA ARG A 69 -6.35 -9.40 4.89
C ARG A 69 -7.78 -9.46 5.42
N LEU A 70 -7.98 -9.14 6.69
CA LEU A 70 -9.31 -9.14 7.33
C LEU A 70 -9.99 -7.77 7.35
N THR A 71 -9.25 -6.70 7.11
CA THR A 71 -9.75 -5.34 7.34
C THR A 71 -9.77 -4.44 6.11
N LEU A 72 -8.95 -4.70 5.09
CA LEU A 72 -9.03 -3.98 3.81
C LEU A 72 -10.14 -4.55 2.91
N ASP A 73 -10.68 -3.73 2.02
CA ASP A 73 -11.73 -4.12 1.08
C ASP A 73 -11.30 -5.30 0.21
N ARG A 74 -10.06 -5.33 -0.27
CA ARG A 74 -9.47 -6.48 -0.96
C ARG A 74 -7.96 -6.54 -0.68
N CYS A 75 -7.51 -7.71 -0.22
CA CYS A 75 -6.11 -7.91 0.07
C CYS A 75 -5.69 -9.37 -0.24
N ALA A 76 -4.71 -9.52 -1.13
CA ALA A 76 -4.14 -10.81 -1.48
C ALA A 76 -3.49 -11.47 -0.26
N SER A 77 -3.36 -12.80 -0.31
CA SER A 77 -2.71 -13.56 0.76
C SER A 77 -1.18 -13.52 0.72
N ASN A 78 -0.62 -13.19 -0.43
CA ASN A 78 0.82 -13.17 -0.65
C ASN A 78 1.28 -11.75 -1.01
N PHE A 79 1.67 -10.99 0.01
CA PHE A 79 2.31 -9.68 -0.13
C PHE A 79 3.23 -9.46 1.07
N TYR A 80 4.11 -8.49 0.99
CA TYR A 80 5.01 -8.08 2.07
C TYR A 80 4.65 -6.68 2.56
N ILE A 81 4.62 -6.50 3.88
CA ILE A 81 4.48 -5.18 4.49
C ILE A 81 5.49 -5.01 5.63
N GLY A 82 6.37 -4.01 5.46
CA GLY A 82 7.51 -3.73 6.32
C GLY A 82 7.13 -3.16 7.68
N PHE A 83 8.11 -3.12 8.58
CA PHE A 83 7.99 -2.52 9.91
C PHE A 83 7.61 -1.04 9.80
N GLY A 84 6.68 -0.57 10.61
CA GLY A 84 6.22 0.82 10.60
C GLY A 84 5.34 1.21 9.41
N ALA A 85 5.18 0.35 8.40
CA ALA A 85 4.29 0.63 7.29
C ALA A 85 2.84 0.41 7.68
N LEU A 86 1.94 1.28 7.19
CA LEU A 86 0.51 1.17 7.50
C LEU A 86 -0.38 1.73 6.38
N PHE A 87 -1.62 1.26 6.35
CA PHE A 87 -2.70 1.84 5.57
C PHE A 87 -3.51 2.82 6.43
N THR A 88 -3.89 3.96 5.85
CA THR A 88 -4.69 4.98 6.56
C THR A 88 -6.18 4.83 6.35
N HIS A 89 -6.60 4.01 5.36
CA HIS A 89 -8.00 3.77 5.04
C HIS A 89 -8.23 2.31 4.68
N ARG A 90 -9.43 1.80 4.99
CA ARG A 90 -9.84 0.42 4.69
C ARG A 90 -10.11 0.19 3.20
N CYS A 91 -10.45 1.24 2.45
CA CYS A 91 -10.77 1.18 1.03
C CYS A 91 -9.56 0.94 0.11
N ALA A 92 -8.42 0.50 0.63
CA ALA A 92 -7.28 0.10 -0.18
C ALA A 92 -7.44 -1.32 -0.74
N LEU A 93 -6.86 -1.54 -1.93
CA LEU A 93 -6.83 -2.82 -2.62
C LEU A 93 -5.39 -3.24 -2.83
N VAL A 94 -5.04 -4.49 -2.48
CA VAL A 94 -3.66 -5.01 -2.59
C VAL A 94 -3.66 -6.31 -3.36
N GLU A 95 -2.99 -6.31 -4.51
CA GLU A 95 -2.81 -7.50 -5.33
C GLU A 95 -1.62 -8.34 -4.84
N LYS A 96 -1.50 -9.57 -5.38
CA LYS A 96 -0.45 -10.52 -4.99
C LYS A 96 0.95 -9.98 -5.32
N ASP A 97 1.93 -10.53 -4.61
CA ASP A 97 3.36 -10.27 -4.78
C ASP A 97 3.79 -8.79 -4.62
N THR A 98 2.89 -7.95 -4.08
CA THR A 98 3.20 -6.56 -3.74
C THR A 98 4.20 -6.49 -2.58
N TYR A 99 5.18 -5.61 -2.69
CA TYR A 99 6.12 -5.26 -1.62
C TYR A 99 5.87 -3.85 -1.11
N ILE A 100 5.65 -3.71 0.20
CA ILE A 100 5.49 -2.42 0.87
C ILE A 100 6.64 -2.26 1.86
N GLY A 101 7.54 -1.32 1.59
CA GLY A 101 8.75 -1.07 2.36
C GLY A 101 8.46 -0.52 3.77
N PRO A 102 9.47 -0.58 4.67
CA PRO A 102 9.34 -0.04 6.02
C PRO A 102 8.92 1.44 6.03
N TYR A 103 8.05 1.78 6.99
CA TYR A 103 7.53 3.14 7.18
C TYR A 103 6.79 3.74 5.99
N ALA A 104 6.40 2.95 5.00
CA ALA A 104 5.54 3.43 3.93
C ALA A 104 4.13 3.72 4.45
N LEU A 105 3.54 4.83 3.99
CA LEU A 105 2.18 5.23 4.31
C LEU A 105 1.30 5.06 3.06
N VAL A 106 0.24 4.28 3.18
CA VAL A 106 -0.66 4.00 2.06
C VAL A 106 -2.06 4.48 2.39
N GLY A 107 -2.53 5.47 1.64
CA GLY A 107 -3.90 5.97 1.68
C GLY A 107 -4.88 5.08 0.92
N SER A 108 -5.92 5.70 0.36
CA SER A 108 -6.82 5.02 -0.57
C SER A 108 -6.08 4.73 -1.88
N ALA A 109 -5.61 3.50 -2.06
CA ALA A 109 -4.84 3.09 -3.22
C ALA A 109 -5.19 1.68 -3.68
N HIS A 110 -5.15 1.45 -4.99
CA HIS A 110 -5.15 0.12 -5.58
C HIS A 110 -3.71 -0.22 -5.99
N LEU A 111 -3.08 -1.11 -5.26
CA LEU A 111 -1.73 -1.61 -5.52
C LEU A 111 -1.82 -2.82 -6.45
N GLY A 112 -1.32 -2.70 -7.65
CA GLY A 112 -1.28 -3.75 -8.67
C GLY A 112 -0.32 -4.89 -8.32
N GLU A 113 -0.39 -5.96 -9.11
CA GLU A 113 0.44 -7.16 -8.93
C GLU A 113 1.93 -6.82 -8.99
N GLY A 114 2.71 -7.36 -8.05
CA GLY A 114 4.16 -7.27 -8.06
C GLY A 114 4.72 -5.85 -7.97
N CYS A 115 3.92 -4.84 -7.59
CA CYS A 115 4.47 -3.50 -7.44
C CYS A 115 5.35 -3.39 -6.18
N LEU A 116 6.34 -2.49 -6.27
CA LEU A 116 7.32 -2.26 -5.22
C LEU A 116 7.14 -0.84 -4.67
N ILE A 117 6.73 -0.75 -3.40
CA ILE A 117 6.61 0.52 -2.69
C ILE A 117 7.84 0.67 -1.80
N GLY A 118 8.67 1.67 -2.08
CA GLY A 118 9.90 1.97 -1.34
C GLY A 118 9.64 2.36 0.11
N SER A 119 10.69 2.27 0.92
CA SER A 119 10.63 2.70 2.33
C SER A 119 10.27 4.19 2.41
N ARG A 120 9.46 4.57 3.42
CA ARG A 120 9.01 5.96 3.64
C ARG A 120 8.24 6.58 2.47
N ALA A 121 7.88 5.82 1.43
CA ALA A 121 7.02 6.34 0.39
C ALA A 121 5.62 6.62 0.95
N SER A 122 4.99 7.71 0.47
CA SER A 122 3.64 8.11 0.86
C SER A 122 2.73 8.08 -0.38
N LEU A 123 1.73 7.20 -0.36
CA LEU A 123 0.69 7.12 -1.36
C LEU A 123 -0.56 7.80 -0.79
N LEU A 124 -0.85 9.01 -1.26
CA LEU A 124 -1.95 9.82 -0.74
C LEU A 124 -3.25 9.51 -1.48
N SER A 125 -4.37 9.78 -0.83
CA SER A 125 -5.72 9.58 -1.38
C SER A 125 -6.14 10.74 -2.31
N GLY A 126 -5.27 11.18 -3.20
CA GLY A 126 -5.45 12.33 -4.08
C GLY A 126 -4.96 13.64 -3.46
N THR A 127 -5.23 14.75 -4.15
CA THR A 127 -4.76 16.11 -3.77
C THR A 127 -5.80 16.95 -3.05
N GLU A 128 -7.08 16.54 -3.05
CA GLU A 128 -8.21 17.35 -2.59
C GLU A 128 -8.87 16.82 -1.31
N GLN A 129 -8.09 16.26 -0.40
CA GLN A 129 -8.59 15.64 0.83
C GLN A 129 -9.22 16.65 1.81
N HIS A 130 -8.85 17.91 1.70
CA HIS A 130 -9.32 19.01 2.52
C HIS A 130 -9.98 20.08 1.66
N ALA A 131 -11.04 20.69 2.15
CA ALA A 131 -11.69 21.82 1.50
C ALA A 131 -11.41 23.12 2.27
N LEU A 132 -11.37 24.22 1.55
CA LEU A 132 -11.42 25.56 2.16
C LEU A 132 -12.87 25.90 2.49
N ASP A 133 -13.10 26.46 3.68
CA ASP A 133 -14.39 27.08 4.04
C ASP A 133 -14.51 28.48 3.40
N GLU A 134 -15.67 29.12 3.59
CA GLU A 134 -15.94 30.47 3.07
C GLU A 134 -14.99 31.56 3.63
N GLN A 135 -14.33 31.26 4.75
CA GLN A 135 -13.35 32.15 5.38
C GLN A 135 -11.90 31.83 4.97
N GLY A 136 -11.69 30.91 4.01
CA GLY A 136 -10.37 30.50 3.53
C GLY A 136 -9.58 29.62 4.50
N ARG A 137 -10.22 28.92 5.44
CA ARG A 137 -9.59 27.99 6.40
C ARG A 137 -9.74 26.55 5.92
N TRP A 138 -8.69 25.77 6.08
CA TRP A 138 -8.73 24.33 5.77
C TRP A 138 -9.59 23.56 6.76
N GLY A 139 -10.57 22.82 6.23
CA GLY A 139 -11.42 21.91 6.99
C GLY A 139 -10.77 20.55 7.27
N PRO A 140 -11.41 19.69 8.07
CA PRO A 140 -10.97 18.31 8.28
C PRO A 140 -10.97 17.51 6.97
N CYS A 141 -10.33 16.33 7.00
CA CYS A 141 -10.36 15.42 5.86
C CYS A 141 -11.81 15.00 5.56
N ASP A 142 -12.23 15.21 4.32
CA ASP A 142 -13.55 14.81 3.82
C ASP A 142 -13.40 13.46 3.09
N LYS A 143 -13.98 12.41 3.69
CA LYS A 143 -13.94 11.05 3.11
C LYS A 143 -14.58 11.00 1.72
N ALA A 144 -15.57 11.83 1.42
CA ALA A 144 -16.21 11.89 0.10
C ALA A 144 -15.26 12.42 -0.99
N ARG A 145 -14.19 13.11 -0.61
CA ARG A 145 -13.16 13.64 -1.51
C ARG A 145 -11.93 12.75 -1.66
N LEU A 146 -11.87 11.64 -0.92
CA LEU A 146 -10.78 10.68 -1.07
C LEU A 146 -10.84 10.06 -2.46
N ARG A 147 -9.77 10.24 -3.23
CA ARG A 147 -9.61 9.60 -4.52
C ARG A 147 -8.74 8.36 -4.36
N GLN A 148 -9.24 7.19 -4.77
CA GLN A 148 -8.41 6.01 -4.85
C GLN A 148 -7.45 6.15 -6.03
N ILE A 149 -6.14 6.24 -5.74
CA ILE A 149 -5.11 6.23 -6.76
C ILE A 149 -4.77 4.80 -7.17
N LYS A 150 -4.37 4.59 -8.42
CA LYS A 150 -3.97 3.29 -8.95
C LYS A 150 -2.47 3.25 -9.18
N ILE A 151 -1.80 2.28 -8.55
CA ILE A 151 -0.41 1.90 -8.84
C ILE A 151 -0.47 0.65 -9.70
N GLY A 152 -0.04 0.76 -10.96
CA GLY A 152 -0.12 -0.32 -11.93
C GLY A 152 0.82 -1.47 -11.62
N ASP A 153 0.56 -2.61 -12.26
CA ASP A 153 1.33 -3.84 -12.06
C ASP A 153 2.83 -3.60 -12.31
N TYR A 154 3.68 -4.20 -11.47
CA TYR A 154 5.14 -4.10 -11.55
C TYR A 154 5.70 -2.68 -11.54
N ALA A 155 4.93 -1.69 -11.09
CA ALA A 155 5.43 -0.34 -10.88
C ALA A 155 6.37 -0.31 -9.67
N TRP A 156 7.38 0.56 -9.72
CA TRP A 156 8.32 0.77 -8.63
C TRP A 156 8.26 2.22 -8.16
N ILE A 157 7.81 2.40 -6.93
CA ILE A 157 7.82 3.69 -6.22
C ILE A 157 9.07 3.76 -5.38
N GLY A 158 9.94 4.72 -5.68
CA GLY A 158 11.22 4.93 -5.00
C GLY A 158 11.04 5.34 -3.53
N GLU A 159 12.12 5.17 -2.75
CA GLU A 159 12.14 5.54 -1.33
C GLU A 159 11.81 7.02 -1.13
N GLY A 160 10.95 7.32 -0.16
CA GLY A 160 10.56 8.70 0.19
C GLY A 160 9.75 9.43 -0.88
N ALA A 161 9.32 8.77 -1.95
CA ALA A 161 8.47 9.41 -2.95
C ALA A 161 7.07 9.69 -2.40
N ILE A 162 6.47 10.80 -2.86
CA ILE A 162 5.08 11.19 -2.54
C ILE A 162 4.26 11.06 -3.82
N VAL A 163 3.22 10.23 -3.79
CA VAL A 163 2.39 9.95 -4.96
C VAL A 163 0.94 10.31 -4.66
N MET A 164 0.38 11.21 -5.46
CA MET A 164 -1.00 11.72 -5.35
C MET A 164 -1.83 11.43 -6.60
N ALA A 165 -1.26 10.72 -7.57
CA ALA A 165 -1.86 10.45 -8.88
C ALA A 165 -1.64 9.00 -9.31
N ASN A 166 -2.26 8.57 -10.42
CA ASN A 166 -2.12 7.21 -10.92
C ASN A 166 -0.74 6.98 -11.53
N ILE A 167 -0.20 5.78 -11.30
CA ILE A 167 1.06 5.31 -11.88
C ILE A 167 0.78 4.14 -12.81
N GLY A 168 1.19 4.25 -14.05
CA GLY A 168 1.03 3.19 -15.05
C GLY A 168 1.89 1.96 -14.76
N ALA A 169 1.51 0.81 -15.32
CA ALA A 169 2.22 -0.45 -15.12
C ALA A 169 3.69 -0.36 -15.56
N GLY A 170 4.59 -1.00 -14.80
CA GLY A 170 6.02 -1.03 -15.08
C GLY A 170 6.71 0.34 -15.02
N THR A 171 6.06 1.37 -14.48
CA THR A 171 6.64 2.70 -14.32
C THR A 171 7.49 2.78 -13.06
N MET A 172 8.59 3.50 -13.15
CA MET A 172 9.46 3.80 -12.02
C MET A 172 9.27 5.27 -11.61
N VAL A 173 8.99 5.48 -10.34
CA VAL A 173 9.04 6.78 -9.67
C VAL A 173 10.35 6.85 -8.91
N ALA A 174 11.20 7.81 -9.22
CA ALA A 174 12.49 7.96 -8.55
C ALA A 174 12.32 8.28 -7.05
N ALA A 175 13.35 7.95 -6.25
CA ALA A 175 13.36 8.27 -4.83
C ALA A 175 13.18 9.78 -4.61
N GLY A 176 12.38 10.16 -3.60
CA GLY A 176 12.08 11.54 -3.25
C GLY A 176 11.25 12.33 -4.27
N ALA A 177 10.74 11.71 -5.32
CA ALA A 177 9.91 12.39 -6.31
C ALA A 177 8.51 12.71 -5.77
N VAL A 178 7.92 13.82 -6.21
CA VAL A 178 6.53 14.20 -5.90
C VAL A 178 5.68 14.13 -7.16
N VAL A 179 4.77 13.16 -7.20
CA VAL A 179 3.93 12.87 -8.36
C VAL A 179 2.51 13.38 -8.14
N GLU A 180 2.17 14.47 -8.82
CA GLU A 180 0.88 15.15 -8.74
C GLU A 180 -0.03 14.85 -9.94
N GLN A 181 0.54 14.33 -11.02
CA GLN A 181 -0.16 14.03 -12.27
C GLN A 181 0.06 12.57 -12.68
N ASP A 182 -0.92 12.00 -13.36
CA ASP A 182 -0.89 10.62 -13.81
C ASP A 182 0.37 10.34 -14.66
N ALA A 183 1.12 9.30 -14.28
CA ALA A 183 2.28 8.82 -15.02
C ALA A 183 1.90 7.64 -15.93
N ARG A 184 2.30 7.69 -17.20
CA ARG A 184 2.05 6.62 -18.17
C ARG A 184 2.81 5.35 -17.81
N ALA A 185 2.41 4.22 -18.42
CA ALA A 185 3.12 2.96 -18.24
C ALA A 185 4.54 2.99 -18.86
N GLY A 186 5.46 2.24 -18.24
CA GLY A 186 6.78 1.95 -18.78
C GLY A 186 7.76 3.13 -18.82
N ILE A 187 7.59 4.14 -18.01
CA ILE A 187 8.46 5.33 -17.97
C ILE A 187 9.16 5.51 -16.61
N LEU A 188 10.22 6.30 -16.60
CA LEU A 188 10.82 6.87 -15.40
C LEU A 188 10.34 8.31 -15.22
N VAL A 189 9.83 8.62 -14.04
CA VAL A 189 9.54 9.98 -13.61
C VAL A 189 10.39 10.35 -12.38
N ALA A 190 10.84 11.59 -12.28
CA ALA A 190 11.68 12.06 -11.18
C ALA A 190 11.48 13.55 -10.90
N GLY A 191 11.86 13.99 -9.71
CA GLY A 191 11.86 15.40 -9.30
C GLY A 191 10.64 15.81 -8.48
N ASN A 192 10.62 17.07 -8.04
CA ASN A 192 9.53 17.74 -7.32
C ASN A 192 9.26 19.11 -7.95
N PRO A 193 8.12 19.30 -8.66
CA PRO A 193 7.19 18.26 -9.10
C PRO A 193 7.83 17.28 -10.10
N SER A 194 7.31 16.05 -10.16
CA SER A 194 7.90 15.02 -11.02
C SER A 194 7.74 15.35 -12.51
N ARG A 195 8.74 14.96 -13.29
CA ARG A 195 8.74 15.09 -14.75
C ARG A 195 9.18 13.77 -15.39
N PHE A 196 8.75 13.57 -16.63
CA PHE A 196 9.25 12.47 -17.47
C PHE A 196 10.77 12.58 -17.64
N VAL A 197 11.47 11.47 -17.44
CA VAL A 197 12.92 11.38 -17.66
C VAL A 197 13.21 10.56 -18.93
N ARG A 198 12.72 9.32 -18.99
CA ARG A 198 12.95 8.41 -20.13
C ARG A 198 11.95 7.25 -20.14
N LYS A 199 11.83 6.55 -21.26
CA LYS A 199 11.19 5.23 -21.33
C LYS A 199 12.09 4.19 -20.66
N LEU A 200 11.51 3.18 -19.99
CA LEU A 200 12.24 2.10 -19.31
C LEU A 200 12.54 0.91 -20.23
N ARG A 201 11.71 0.70 -21.25
CA ARG A 201 11.95 -0.28 -22.31
C ARG A 201 12.02 0.50 -23.64
N GLU A 202 13.13 0.36 -24.34
CA GLU A 202 13.18 0.68 -25.76
C GLU A 202 12.52 -0.49 -26.50
N GLU A 203 11.63 -0.20 -27.45
CA GLU A 203 11.19 -1.22 -28.41
C GLU A 203 12.44 -1.74 -29.12
N PRO A 204 12.61 -3.07 -29.32
CA PRO A 204 13.73 -3.58 -30.10
C PRO A 204 13.70 -2.87 -31.44
N GLN A 205 14.78 -2.16 -31.77
CA GLN A 205 14.92 -1.58 -33.11
C GLN A 205 14.83 -2.73 -34.11
N THR A 206 13.73 -2.79 -34.83
CA THR A 206 13.60 -3.67 -36.01
C THR A 206 14.68 -3.19 -36.96
N GLN A 207 15.82 -3.89 -36.98
CA GLN A 207 16.82 -3.69 -38.01
C GLN A 207 16.17 -4.09 -39.32
N SER A 208 15.81 -3.10 -40.12
CA SER A 208 15.37 -3.23 -41.49
C SER A 208 16.57 -3.56 -42.41
#